data_7891ea074cc5889b5b9d1428b5ead974
#
_entry.id   7891ea074cc5889b5b9d1428b5ead974
#
_cell.length_a   1.000
_cell.length_b   1.000
_cell.length_c   1.000
_cell.angle_alpha   90.00
_cell.angle_beta   90.00
_cell.angle_gamma   90.00
#
_symmetry.space_group_name_H-M   'P 1'
#
loop_
_entity.id
_entity.type
_entity.pdbx_description
1 polymer ?
#
loop_
_entity_poly.entity_id
_entity_poly.type
_entity_poly.pdbx_seq_one_letter_code
_entity_poly.pdbx_strand_id
1 'polypeptide(L)'
;MNGLLSSAAASMHGTLHGQDRPFDGVSTDTRTLQSGQLFFALSGPNFNGGEFVGQAAEKGAAGAVVTAIADEDIAQVAVGDTRLALGQLGASWRSEQPTTVVGVTGSNGKTTLKELIASCLSRVAPTLATKGNLNNDIGMPLMLLRIEPSHQYAVLEMGANHAGEIAYLTTLANPDVVVITNAAAAHLEGFGSIEGVAHAKGEILQGASRPMTAVLNADDDYFDYWQSLVADIDTLSFGLSSGADVRADEISLAQGRTGFRLTLAGATYPVSLRLSGMHNVQNACAAAAVASALGISPDNIVAGLESVQAVDGRLQPLKGLGGAVLFDDSYNANPVSVIAAAEFLASLPGKSWLVLGDMFELGDGEQQIHHDVGKAVRDAGIDRLFALGELSQHTAEGFGEHGVWFASLDKLTTLVAADLGDDVNVLVKGSRGMRMERVVDALRTPEAMRREA
;
A
#
# COMPACT_ATOMS: atom_id res chain seq x y z
N MET A 1 5.30 1.95 22.13
CA MET A 1 5.30 3.15 22.98
C MET A 1 4.85 2.79 24.38
N ASN A 2 5.50 3.34 25.38
CA ASN A 2 5.06 3.30 26.79
C ASN A 2 5.20 4.71 27.39
N GLY A 3 4.47 5.02 28.46
CA GLY A 3 4.52 6.35 29.08
C GLY A 3 3.50 6.50 30.21
N LEU A 4 3.38 7.72 30.74
CA LEU A 4 2.35 8.11 31.70
C LEU A 4 1.17 8.76 30.99
N LEU A 5 -0.04 8.61 31.51
CA LEU A 5 -1.24 9.25 30.94
C LEU A 5 -1.12 10.78 30.93
N SER A 6 -0.48 11.36 31.94
CA SER A 6 -0.22 12.81 31.98
C SER A 6 0.68 13.29 30.85
N SER A 7 1.74 12.54 30.50
CA SER A 7 2.62 12.85 29.38
C SER A 7 1.89 12.73 28.05
N ALA A 8 1.08 11.67 27.88
CA ALA A 8 0.23 11.50 26.69
C ALA A 8 -0.79 12.65 26.58
N ALA A 9 -1.45 13.04 27.68
CA ALA A 9 -2.38 14.17 27.71
C ALA A 9 -1.69 15.47 27.26
N ALA A 10 -0.48 15.74 27.75
CA ALA A 10 0.28 16.93 27.33
C ALA A 10 0.60 16.92 25.82
N SER A 11 1.05 15.78 25.27
CA SER A 11 1.33 15.63 23.83
C SER A 11 0.10 15.82 22.94
N MET A 12 -1.09 15.51 23.47
CA MET A 12 -2.38 15.63 22.79
C MET A 12 -3.14 16.93 23.08
N HIS A 13 -2.53 17.86 23.82
CA HIS A 13 -3.20 19.07 24.34
C HIS A 13 -4.50 18.78 25.07
N GLY A 14 -4.55 17.63 25.76
CA GLY A 14 -5.71 17.13 26.49
C GLY A 14 -5.61 17.36 27.98
N THR A 15 -6.70 17.07 28.70
CA THR A 15 -6.79 17.16 30.16
C THR A 15 -6.99 15.76 30.75
N LEU A 16 -6.09 15.35 31.66
CA LEU A 16 -6.23 14.09 32.38
C LEU A 16 -7.26 14.22 33.52
N HIS A 17 -8.22 13.33 33.54
CA HIS A 17 -9.20 13.13 34.61
C HIS A 17 -8.96 11.74 35.24
N GLY A 18 -8.80 11.71 36.55
CA GLY A 18 -8.51 10.48 37.30
C GLY A 18 -7.02 10.34 37.64
N GLN A 19 -6.65 9.10 37.98
CA GLN A 19 -5.29 8.80 38.45
C GLN A 19 -4.29 8.74 37.29
N ASP A 20 -3.14 9.38 37.43
CA ASP A 20 -2.04 9.22 36.48
C ASP A 20 -1.45 7.81 36.61
N ARG A 21 -1.46 7.05 35.53
CA ARG A 21 -1.00 5.65 35.46
C ARG A 21 -0.08 5.44 34.26
N PRO A 22 0.86 4.51 34.37
CA PRO A 22 1.63 4.07 33.21
C PRO A 22 0.73 3.29 32.24
N PHE A 23 1.03 3.43 30.94
CA PHE A 23 0.43 2.61 29.88
C PHE A 23 1.51 2.00 29.01
N ASP A 24 1.20 0.84 28.38
CA ASP A 24 2.07 0.11 27.47
C ASP A 24 1.32 -0.23 26.17
N GLY A 25 1.53 0.60 25.18
CA GLY A 25 0.86 0.51 23.88
C GLY A 25 -0.46 1.26 23.81
N VAL A 26 -0.99 1.30 22.59
CA VAL A 26 -2.22 2.02 22.23
C VAL A 26 -3.15 1.09 21.46
N SER A 27 -4.45 1.17 21.70
CA SER A 27 -5.46 0.47 20.93
C SER A 27 -6.62 1.40 20.54
N THR A 28 -7.16 1.20 19.35
CA THR A 28 -8.39 1.85 18.85
C THR A 28 -9.57 0.87 18.76
N ASP A 29 -9.37 -0.40 19.17
CA ASP A 29 -10.34 -1.48 19.02
C ASP A 29 -10.38 -2.33 20.29
N THR A 30 -11.52 -2.29 21.00
CA THR A 30 -11.71 -3.05 22.23
C THR A 30 -11.64 -4.56 22.04
N ARG A 31 -11.87 -5.08 20.82
CA ARG A 31 -11.79 -6.53 20.53
C ARG A 31 -10.36 -7.06 20.67
N THR A 32 -9.37 -6.24 20.31
CA THR A 32 -7.94 -6.57 20.31
C THR A 32 -7.16 -5.90 21.44
N LEU A 33 -7.79 -5.02 22.21
CA LEU A 33 -7.18 -4.30 23.34
C LEU A 33 -6.60 -5.26 24.38
N GLN A 34 -5.37 -4.99 24.77
CA GLN A 34 -4.66 -5.71 25.84
C GLN A 34 -4.68 -4.89 27.13
N SER A 35 -4.61 -5.58 28.27
CA SER A 35 -4.50 -4.91 29.58
C SER A 35 -3.27 -4.00 29.62
N GLY A 36 -3.41 -2.82 30.22
CA GLY A 36 -2.36 -1.80 30.31
C GLY A 36 -2.24 -0.86 29.10
N GLN A 37 -2.97 -1.09 28.01
CA GLN A 37 -2.97 -0.18 26.86
C GLN A 37 -3.82 1.06 27.10
N LEU A 38 -3.49 2.17 26.42
CA LEU A 38 -4.32 3.38 26.31
C LEU A 38 -5.33 3.21 25.19
N PHE A 39 -6.61 3.26 25.51
CA PHE A 39 -7.69 3.13 24.54
C PHE A 39 -8.02 4.49 23.90
N PHE A 40 -8.08 4.57 22.58
CA PHE A 40 -8.58 5.75 21.84
C PHE A 40 -10.03 5.51 21.43
N ALA A 41 -10.95 6.24 22.01
CA ALA A 41 -12.38 6.20 21.71
C ALA A 41 -12.67 6.99 20.40
N LEU A 42 -12.21 6.45 19.27
CA LEU A 42 -12.43 7.07 17.97
C LEU A 42 -13.91 7.04 17.60
N SER A 43 -14.40 8.11 16.95
CA SER A 43 -15.75 8.19 16.42
C SER A 43 -15.71 8.33 14.90
N GLY A 44 -16.69 7.75 14.22
CA GLY A 44 -16.88 7.80 12.79
C GLY A 44 -18.35 7.96 12.41
N PRO A 45 -18.67 8.02 11.11
CA PRO A 45 -20.04 8.24 10.65
C PRO A 45 -21.06 7.21 11.18
N ASN A 46 -20.60 5.98 11.43
CA ASN A 46 -21.46 4.83 11.76
C ASN A 46 -21.23 4.28 13.17
N PHE A 47 -20.36 4.86 13.99
CA PHE A 47 -20.09 4.41 15.36
C PHE A 47 -19.52 5.53 16.23
N ASN A 48 -19.74 5.40 17.55
CA ASN A 48 -19.20 6.29 18.57
C ASN A 48 -18.30 5.50 19.52
N GLY A 49 -16.98 5.73 19.45
CA GLY A 49 -16.01 5.04 20.30
C GLY A 49 -16.19 5.28 21.78
N GLY A 50 -16.83 6.39 22.18
CA GLY A 50 -17.15 6.70 23.58
C GLY A 50 -18.03 5.65 24.26
N GLU A 51 -18.88 4.94 23.51
CA GLU A 51 -19.75 3.86 24.02
C GLU A 51 -18.97 2.61 24.44
N PHE A 52 -17.69 2.50 24.07
CA PHE A 52 -16.83 1.35 24.37
C PHE A 52 -15.85 1.62 25.53
N VAL A 53 -15.91 2.78 26.20
CA VAL A 53 -15.00 3.12 27.31
C VAL A 53 -15.17 2.13 28.47
N GLY A 54 -16.42 1.77 28.84
CA GLY A 54 -16.69 0.75 29.85
C GLY A 54 -16.08 -0.60 29.49
N GLN A 55 -16.23 -1.04 28.24
CA GLN A 55 -15.62 -2.28 27.77
C GLN A 55 -14.09 -2.25 27.81
N ALA A 56 -13.49 -1.09 27.52
CA ALA A 56 -12.05 -0.91 27.65
C ALA A 56 -11.59 -1.00 29.10
N ALA A 57 -12.36 -0.42 30.04
CA ALA A 57 -12.12 -0.52 31.48
C ALA A 57 -12.19 -1.98 31.97
N GLU A 58 -13.24 -2.74 31.59
CA GLU A 58 -13.38 -4.16 31.91
C GLU A 58 -12.21 -5.01 31.41
N LYS A 59 -11.62 -4.66 30.28
CA LYS A 59 -10.43 -5.32 29.71
C LYS A 59 -9.10 -4.85 30.31
N GLY A 60 -9.15 -3.94 31.28
CA GLY A 60 -7.98 -3.46 32.02
C GLY A 60 -7.16 -2.44 31.26
N ALA A 61 -7.76 -1.61 30.40
CA ALA A 61 -7.08 -0.47 29.81
C ALA A 61 -6.50 0.44 30.92
N ALA A 62 -5.33 1.03 30.69
CA ALA A 62 -4.71 1.96 31.63
C ALA A 62 -5.46 3.30 31.71
N GLY A 63 -6.12 3.67 30.60
CA GLY A 63 -6.91 4.88 30.46
C GLY A 63 -7.63 4.91 29.12
N ALA A 64 -8.49 5.92 28.92
CA ALA A 64 -9.17 6.16 27.65
C ALA A 64 -8.99 7.62 27.18
N VAL A 65 -8.76 7.83 25.88
CA VAL A 65 -8.79 9.16 25.25
C VAL A 65 -10.18 9.35 24.67
N VAL A 66 -10.86 10.42 25.10
CA VAL A 66 -12.27 10.67 24.83
C VAL A 66 -12.52 12.13 24.44
N THR A 67 -13.60 12.40 23.71
CA THR A 67 -14.07 13.80 23.48
C THR A 67 -15.00 14.29 24.58
N ALA A 68 -15.66 13.38 25.26
CA ALA A 68 -16.52 13.66 26.43
C ALA A 68 -16.27 12.62 27.51
N ILE A 69 -16.15 13.07 28.75
CA ILE A 69 -15.93 12.18 29.90
C ILE A 69 -17.13 11.25 30.06
N ALA A 70 -16.85 9.95 30.10
CA ALA A 70 -17.82 8.90 30.40
C ALA A 70 -17.91 8.64 31.91
N ASP A 71 -19.08 8.24 32.38
CA ASP A 71 -19.30 7.83 33.80
C ASP A 71 -18.81 6.39 34.01
N GLU A 72 -17.49 6.20 33.90
CA GLU A 72 -16.81 4.90 33.97
C GLU A 72 -15.61 4.97 34.90
N ASP A 73 -15.34 3.91 35.66
CA ASP A 73 -14.21 3.84 36.61
C ASP A 73 -12.87 3.56 35.91
N ILE A 74 -12.44 4.52 35.09
CA ILE A 74 -11.16 4.50 34.37
C ILE A 74 -10.63 5.92 34.24
N ALA A 75 -9.31 6.08 34.29
CA ALA A 75 -8.68 7.37 33.99
C ALA A 75 -8.95 7.76 32.52
N GLN A 76 -9.32 9.03 32.30
CA GLN A 76 -9.68 9.53 30.98
C GLN A 76 -8.91 10.78 30.61
N VAL A 77 -8.46 10.85 29.36
CA VAL A 77 -7.84 12.07 28.79
C VAL A 77 -8.88 12.69 27.86
N ALA A 78 -9.43 13.84 28.28
CA ALA A 78 -10.35 14.62 27.47
C ALA A 78 -9.59 15.43 26.42
N VAL A 79 -9.98 15.30 25.14
CA VAL A 79 -9.40 16.01 23.99
C VAL A 79 -10.51 16.61 23.12
N GLY A 80 -10.18 17.57 22.26
CA GLY A 80 -11.15 18.15 21.32
C GLY A 80 -11.54 17.19 20.17
N ASP A 81 -10.59 16.36 19.72
CA ASP A 81 -10.76 15.38 18.66
C ASP A 81 -9.83 14.20 18.90
N THR A 82 -10.37 12.99 19.02
CA THR A 82 -9.58 11.78 19.31
C THR A 82 -8.72 11.31 18.13
N ARG A 83 -9.10 11.63 16.89
CA ARG A 83 -8.30 11.34 15.70
C ARG A 83 -7.08 12.23 15.62
N LEU A 84 -7.26 13.54 15.78
CA LEU A 84 -6.15 14.49 15.85
C LEU A 84 -5.24 14.18 17.03
N ALA A 85 -5.80 13.84 18.19
CA ALA A 85 -5.03 13.45 19.37
C ALA A 85 -4.16 12.21 19.12
N LEU A 86 -4.66 11.21 18.42
CA LEU A 86 -3.88 10.03 18.02
C LEU A 86 -2.70 10.43 17.13
N GLY A 87 -2.93 11.31 16.14
CA GLY A 87 -1.88 11.88 15.30
C GLY A 87 -0.82 12.64 16.10
N GLN A 88 -1.24 13.52 17.01
CA GLN A 88 -0.36 14.30 17.87
C GLN A 88 0.51 13.42 18.78
N LEU A 89 -0.08 12.39 19.39
CA LEU A 89 0.67 11.42 20.19
C LEU A 89 1.70 10.67 19.35
N GLY A 90 1.29 10.21 18.13
CA GLY A 90 2.20 9.56 17.19
C GLY A 90 3.36 10.43 16.77
N ALA A 91 3.11 11.69 16.42
CA ALA A 91 4.13 12.66 16.03
C ALA A 91 5.08 13.02 17.20
N SER A 92 4.54 13.20 18.42
CA SER A 92 5.34 13.43 19.63
C SER A 92 6.27 12.25 19.87
N TRP A 93 5.76 11.02 19.86
CA TRP A 93 6.57 9.82 20.03
C TRP A 93 7.64 9.68 18.93
N ARG A 94 7.27 9.93 17.65
CA ARG A 94 8.21 9.92 16.53
C ARG A 94 9.39 10.88 16.73
N SER A 95 9.12 12.08 17.25
CA SER A 95 10.14 13.11 17.44
C SER A 95 11.20 12.75 18.50
N GLU A 96 10.88 11.83 19.38
CA GLU A 96 11.77 11.33 20.43
C GLU A 96 12.65 10.15 19.96
N GLN A 97 12.36 9.58 18.76
CA GLN A 97 13.07 8.41 18.26
C GLN A 97 14.15 8.81 17.26
N PRO A 98 15.39 8.25 17.38
CA PRO A 98 16.50 8.52 16.45
C PRO A 98 16.36 7.77 15.13
N THR A 99 15.21 7.17 14.87
CA THR A 99 14.92 6.32 13.71
C THR A 99 14.88 7.14 12.42
N THR A 100 15.61 6.73 11.40
CA THR A 100 15.51 7.29 10.04
C THR A 100 14.22 6.82 9.38
N VAL A 101 13.39 7.76 8.92
CA VAL A 101 12.07 7.47 8.35
C VAL A 101 12.09 7.67 6.84
N VAL A 102 11.58 6.68 6.13
CA VAL A 102 11.30 6.72 4.69
C VAL A 102 9.79 6.83 4.47
N GLY A 103 9.34 7.90 3.81
CA GLY A 103 7.96 8.10 3.39
C GLY A 103 7.74 7.59 1.96
N VAL A 104 6.70 6.77 1.74
CA VAL A 104 6.38 6.18 0.44
C VAL A 104 4.97 6.55 0.03
N THR A 105 4.79 7.25 -1.09
CA THR A 105 3.48 7.54 -1.68
C THR A 105 3.43 7.26 -3.17
N GLY A 106 2.26 7.39 -3.77
CA GLY A 106 1.97 7.24 -5.20
C GLY A 106 0.63 6.55 -5.45
N SER A 107 0.23 6.46 -6.69
CA SER A 107 -1.04 5.81 -7.08
C SER A 107 -0.93 4.29 -6.96
N ASN A 108 0.07 3.68 -7.59
CA ASN A 108 0.30 2.24 -7.64
C ASN A 108 1.69 1.87 -7.09
N GLY A 109 1.88 0.62 -6.68
CA GLY A 109 3.18 0.07 -6.30
C GLY A 109 3.65 0.38 -4.87
N LYS A 110 2.99 1.25 -4.10
CA LYS A 110 3.39 1.67 -2.74
C LYS A 110 3.76 0.51 -1.82
N THR A 111 2.87 -0.47 -1.68
CA THR A 111 3.07 -1.60 -0.76
C THR A 111 4.25 -2.47 -1.17
N THR A 112 4.36 -2.79 -2.46
CA THR A 112 5.50 -3.57 -2.98
C THR A 112 6.80 -2.79 -2.80
N LEU A 113 6.81 -1.49 -3.13
CA LEU A 113 7.98 -0.64 -2.93
C LEU A 113 8.40 -0.58 -1.46
N LYS A 114 7.45 -0.40 -0.55
CA LYS A 114 7.68 -0.42 0.90
C LYS A 114 8.36 -1.73 1.35
N GLU A 115 7.89 -2.89 0.86
CA GLU A 115 8.50 -4.18 1.20
C GLU A 115 9.92 -4.33 0.61
N LEU A 116 10.15 -3.86 -0.62
CA LEU A 116 11.47 -3.87 -1.25
C LEU A 116 12.46 -2.98 -0.47
N ILE A 117 12.06 -1.76 -0.10
CA ILE A 117 12.88 -0.86 0.72
C ILE A 117 13.18 -1.50 2.08
N ALA A 118 12.13 -1.98 2.77
CA ALA A 118 12.28 -2.59 4.08
C ALA A 118 13.21 -3.81 4.05
N SER A 119 13.14 -4.62 2.99
CA SER A 119 14.02 -5.76 2.78
C SER A 119 15.48 -5.34 2.61
N CYS A 120 15.76 -4.29 1.81
CA CYS A 120 17.13 -3.76 1.66
C CYS A 120 17.69 -3.23 2.97
N LEU A 121 16.89 -2.44 3.72
CA LEU A 121 17.32 -1.84 4.98
C LEU A 121 17.51 -2.88 6.10
N SER A 122 16.64 -3.89 6.15
CA SER A 122 16.71 -4.98 7.13
C SER A 122 17.96 -5.88 6.99
N ARG A 123 18.67 -5.77 5.85
CA ARG A 123 19.98 -6.44 5.68
C ARG A 123 21.06 -5.87 6.62
N VAL A 124 20.91 -4.64 7.03
CA VAL A 124 21.93 -3.91 7.81
C VAL A 124 21.48 -3.52 9.20
N ALA A 125 20.17 -3.30 9.42
CA ALA A 125 19.67 -2.87 10.74
C ALA A 125 18.18 -3.20 10.95
N PRO A 126 17.71 -3.25 12.22
CA PRO A 126 16.29 -3.41 12.53
C PRO A 126 15.44 -2.34 11.84
N THR A 127 14.45 -2.77 11.09
CA THR A 127 13.60 -1.92 10.25
C THR A 127 12.13 -2.19 10.53
N LEU A 128 11.37 -1.13 10.84
CA LEU A 128 9.92 -1.17 10.92
C LEU A 128 9.33 -0.85 9.54
N ALA A 129 8.31 -1.58 9.09
CA ALA A 129 7.56 -1.24 7.88
C ALA A 129 6.06 -1.17 8.18
N THR A 130 5.32 -0.34 7.41
CA THR A 130 3.86 -0.25 7.52
C THR A 130 3.23 -1.64 7.40
N LYS A 131 2.44 -2.02 8.40
CA LYS A 131 1.75 -3.31 8.44
C LYS A 131 0.36 -3.20 7.77
N GLY A 132 0.09 -4.07 6.80
CA GLY A 132 -1.20 -4.08 6.11
C GLY A 132 -1.49 -2.74 5.44
N ASN A 133 -2.67 -2.19 5.69
CA ASN A 133 -3.14 -0.90 5.16
C ASN A 133 -3.14 0.24 6.19
N LEU A 134 -2.27 0.18 7.21
CA LEU A 134 -2.14 1.24 8.23
C LEU A 134 -1.39 2.48 7.67
N ASN A 135 -1.93 3.07 6.60
CA ASN A 135 -1.30 4.11 5.79
C ASN A 135 -2.09 5.43 5.71
N ASN A 136 -3.17 5.55 6.49
CA ASN A 136 -4.02 6.74 6.59
C ASN A 136 -3.84 7.47 7.94
N ASP A 137 -4.66 8.48 8.19
CA ASP A 137 -4.64 9.33 9.38
C ASP A 137 -4.92 8.63 10.73
N ILE A 138 -5.40 7.38 10.71
CA ILE A 138 -5.51 6.50 11.90
C ILE A 138 -4.36 5.49 11.90
N GLY A 139 -4.12 4.84 10.77
CA GLY A 139 -3.16 3.76 10.64
C GLY A 139 -1.72 4.22 10.82
N MET A 140 -1.34 5.35 10.22
CA MET A 140 0.02 5.85 10.33
C MET A 140 0.40 6.25 11.77
N PRO A 141 -0.41 7.01 12.54
CA PRO A 141 -0.12 7.23 13.96
C PRO A 141 0.11 5.94 14.74
N LEU A 142 -0.70 4.90 14.50
CA LEU A 142 -0.50 3.58 15.12
C LEU A 142 0.84 2.95 14.70
N MET A 143 1.31 3.18 13.48
CA MET A 143 2.64 2.74 13.05
C MET A 143 3.76 3.54 13.71
N LEU A 144 3.63 4.87 13.84
CA LEU A 144 4.59 5.72 14.54
C LEU A 144 4.76 5.29 16.00
N LEU A 145 3.66 4.98 16.70
CA LEU A 145 3.66 4.51 18.09
C LEU A 145 4.29 3.12 18.28
N ARG A 146 4.52 2.37 17.18
CA ARG A 146 5.27 1.08 17.18
C ARG A 146 6.78 1.25 16.97
N ILE A 147 7.26 2.45 16.69
CA ILE A 147 8.70 2.69 16.61
C ILE A 147 9.30 2.43 18.00
N GLU A 148 10.30 1.57 18.04
CA GLU A 148 11.08 1.22 19.23
C GLU A 148 12.49 1.80 19.12
N PRO A 149 13.20 2.07 20.22
CA PRO A 149 14.57 2.58 20.18
C PRO A 149 15.57 1.69 19.44
N SER A 150 15.23 0.40 19.25
CA SER A 150 16.00 -0.56 18.47
C SER A 150 15.89 -0.38 16.96
N HIS A 151 14.79 0.24 16.47
CA HIS A 151 14.58 0.46 15.05
C HIS A 151 15.50 1.59 14.54
N GLN A 152 16.43 1.24 13.63
CA GLN A 152 17.23 2.25 12.95
C GLN A 152 16.50 2.86 11.76
N TYR A 153 15.58 2.10 11.16
CA TYR A 153 14.79 2.54 10.01
C TYR A 153 13.29 2.31 10.24
N ALA A 154 12.47 3.17 9.64
CA ALA A 154 11.04 2.96 9.51
C ALA A 154 10.58 3.33 8.09
N VAL A 155 9.92 2.41 7.39
CA VAL A 155 9.38 2.60 6.04
C VAL A 155 7.87 2.75 6.14
N LEU A 156 7.38 3.97 5.94
CA LEU A 156 5.99 4.35 6.17
C LEU A 156 5.27 4.63 4.85
N GLU A 157 4.30 3.79 4.54
CA GLU A 157 3.40 3.99 3.41
C GLU A 157 2.38 5.09 3.73
N MET A 158 2.18 6.04 2.79
CA MET A 158 1.25 7.16 2.89
C MET A 158 0.19 7.07 1.79
N GLY A 159 -1.02 6.70 2.19
CA GLY A 159 -2.20 6.64 1.34
C GLY A 159 -3.07 7.88 1.50
N ALA A 160 -3.74 8.29 0.42
CA ALA A 160 -4.69 9.39 0.44
C ALA A 160 -5.78 9.22 -0.61
N ASN A 161 -6.98 9.70 -0.27
CA ASN A 161 -8.13 9.81 -1.15
C ASN A 161 -8.45 11.28 -1.50
N HIS A 162 -7.94 12.25 -0.70
CA HIS A 162 -8.19 13.68 -0.89
C HIS A 162 -6.90 14.49 -0.75
N ALA A 163 -6.89 15.69 -1.33
CA ALA A 163 -5.82 16.67 -1.15
C ALA A 163 -5.67 17.06 0.33
N GLY A 164 -4.45 17.32 0.77
CA GLY A 164 -4.07 17.65 2.13
C GLY A 164 -3.78 16.45 3.03
N GLU A 165 -4.24 15.25 2.67
CA GLU A 165 -4.02 14.05 3.49
C GLU A 165 -2.55 13.63 3.52
N ILE A 166 -1.84 13.65 2.39
CA ILE A 166 -0.39 13.35 2.36
C ILE A 166 0.40 14.40 3.12
N ALA A 167 0.06 15.69 3.00
CA ALA A 167 0.71 16.74 3.78
C ALA A 167 0.57 16.51 5.29
N TYR A 168 -0.63 16.13 5.74
CA TYR A 168 -0.87 15.79 7.15
C TYR A 168 -0.01 14.60 7.59
N LEU A 169 -0.03 13.48 6.84
CA LEU A 169 0.76 12.31 7.16
C LEU A 169 2.27 12.60 7.18
N THR A 170 2.74 13.41 6.23
CA THR A 170 4.13 13.86 6.15
C THR A 170 4.53 14.68 7.38
N THR A 171 3.64 15.56 7.84
CA THR A 171 3.87 16.34 9.07
C THR A 171 4.01 15.43 10.30
N LEU A 172 3.19 14.38 10.42
CA LEU A 172 3.26 13.43 11.53
C LEU A 172 4.54 12.58 11.50
N ALA A 173 4.87 12.05 10.32
CA ALA A 173 5.98 11.12 10.14
C ALA A 173 7.35 11.83 10.11
N ASN A 174 7.39 13.08 9.66
CA ASN A 174 8.60 13.88 9.44
C ASN A 174 9.73 13.02 8.80
N PRO A 175 9.57 12.58 7.52
CA PRO A 175 10.47 11.63 6.88
C PRO A 175 11.82 12.28 6.52
N ASP A 176 12.89 11.48 6.59
CA ASP A 176 14.25 11.85 6.17
C ASP A 176 14.49 11.61 4.67
N VAL A 177 13.79 10.61 4.10
CA VAL A 177 13.78 10.30 2.67
C VAL A 177 12.34 10.11 2.23
N VAL A 178 11.98 10.62 1.05
CA VAL A 178 10.65 10.42 0.48
C VAL A 178 10.74 9.86 -0.92
N VAL A 179 9.75 9.06 -1.30
CA VAL A 179 9.65 8.50 -2.65
C VAL A 179 8.22 8.58 -3.18
N ILE A 180 8.07 9.01 -4.43
CA ILE A 180 6.81 8.98 -5.18
C ILE A 180 6.93 7.92 -6.27
N THR A 181 6.05 6.90 -6.25
CA THR A 181 6.08 5.83 -7.25
C THR A 181 5.60 6.31 -8.61
N ASN A 182 4.41 6.86 -8.68
CA ASN A 182 3.76 7.39 -9.89
C ASN A 182 2.50 8.19 -9.56
N ALA A 183 2.01 8.96 -10.56
CA ALA A 183 0.67 9.51 -10.60
C ALA A 183 -0.14 8.85 -11.72
N ALA A 184 -1.25 8.21 -11.36
CA ALA A 184 -2.12 7.52 -12.30
C ALA A 184 -3.59 7.73 -11.92
N ALA A 185 -4.51 7.39 -12.81
CA ALA A 185 -5.96 7.46 -12.60
C ALA A 185 -6.40 6.53 -11.44
N ALA A 186 -6.28 7.02 -10.23
CA ALA A 186 -6.69 6.35 -9.00
C ALA A 186 -7.35 7.39 -8.07
N HIS A 187 -8.44 7.02 -7.40
CA HIS A 187 -9.20 7.89 -6.49
C HIS A 187 -9.64 9.22 -7.15
N LEU A 188 -10.02 9.16 -8.44
CA LEU A 188 -10.40 10.35 -9.22
C LEU A 188 -11.62 11.07 -8.63
N GLU A 189 -12.51 10.35 -7.96
CA GLU A 189 -13.64 10.95 -7.24
C GLU A 189 -13.16 11.98 -6.21
N GLY A 190 -12.07 11.72 -5.48
CA GLY A 190 -11.53 12.61 -4.46
C GLY A 190 -10.54 13.65 -4.99
N PHE A 191 -9.81 13.34 -6.06
CA PHE A 191 -8.77 14.24 -6.60
C PHE A 191 -9.21 15.02 -7.85
N GLY A 192 -10.33 14.64 -8.48
CA GLY A 192 -10.92 15.31 -9.65
C GLY A 192 -10.20 15.01 -10.97
N SER A 193 -8.88 14.86 -11.01
CA SER A 193 -8.09 14.62 -12.22
C SER A 193 -6.76 13.92 -11.89
N ILE A 194 -6.05 13.42 -12.91
CA ILE A 194 -4.69 12.86 -12.74
C ILE A 194 -3.72 13.96 -12.27
N GLU A 195 -3.88 15.19 -12.74
CA GLU A 195 -3.12 16.34 -12.25
C GLU A 195 -3.37 16.58 -10.76
N GLY A 196 -4.64 16.49 -10.30
CA GLY A 196 -4.98 16.55 -8.87
C GLY A 196 -4.33 15.41 -8.06
N VAL A 197 -4.26 14.21 -8.62
CA VAL A 197 -3.51 13.10 -8.03
C VAL A 197 -2.02 13.44 -7.90
N ALA A 198 -1.38 13.94 -8.97
CA ALA A 198 0.03 14.31 -8.96
C ALA A 198 0.34 15.40 -7.94
N HIS A 199 -0.53 16.42 -7.83
CA HIS A 199 -0.42 17.48 -6.82
C HIS A 199 -0.51 16.91 -5.41
N ALA A 200 -1.50 16.05 -5.13
CA ALA A 200 -1.66 15.43 -3.82
C ALA A 200 -0.48 14.52 -3.45
N LYS A 201 0.10 13.77 -4.42
CA LYS A 201 1.31 12.96 -4.15
C LYS A 201 2.53 13.87 -3.91
N GLY A 202 2.62 15.02 -4.62
CA GLY A 202 3.64 16.03 -4.42
C GLY A 202 3.66 16.67 -3.04
N GLU A 203 2.56 16.61 -2.27
CA GLU A 203 2.48 17.09 -0.88
C GLU A 203 3.54 16.45 0.04
N ILE A 204 3.99 15.22 -0.24
CA ILE A 204 5.05 14.55 0.51
C ILE A 204 6.38 15.32 0.46
N LEU A 205 6.57 16.13 -0.58
CA LEU A 205 7.76 16.95 -0.80
C LEU A 205 7.70 18.30 -0.07
N GLN A 206 6.53 18.68 0.49
CA GLN A 206 6.24 20.01 1.05
C GLN A 206 5.88 19.97 2.54
N GLY A 207 6.15 18.87 3.24
CA GLY A 207 5.84 18.71 4.66
C GLY A 207 6.51 19.78 5.56
N ALA A 208 6.12 19.81 6.86
CA ALA A 208 6.59 20.80 7.82
C ALA A 208 8.11 20.84 8.01
N SER A 209 8.75 19.69 7.92
CA SER A 209 10.20 19.54 7.81
C SER A 209 10.53 18.95 6.46
N ARG A 210 11.42 19.57 5.71
CA ARG A 210 11.83 19.08 4.41
C ARG A 210 12.60 17.77 4.56
N PRO A 211 12.36 16.76 3.69
CA PRO A 211 13.18 15.56 3.66
C PRO A 211 14.62 15.89 3.24
N MET A 212 15.57 15.07 3.69
CA MET A 212 16.98 15.20 3.28
C MET A 212 17.20 14.75 1.84
N THR A 213 16.39 13.81 1.32
CA THR A 213 16.47 13.33 -0.06
C THR A 213 15.09 12.99 -0.62
N ALA A 214 14.82 13.41 -1.86
CA ALA A 214 13.64 13.04 -2.63
C ALA A 214 14.02 12.01 -3.72
N VAL A 215 13.24 10.93 -3.82
CA VAL A 215 13.41 9.89 -4.86
C VAL A 215 12.20 9.96 -5.80
N LEU A 216 12.44 10.32 -7.07
CA LEU A 216 11.40 10.65 -8.04
C LEU A 216 11.46 9.74 -9.26
N ASN A 217 10.30 9.38 -9.80
CA ASN A 217 10.16 8.56 -11.00
C ASN A 217 10.41 9.41 -12.26
N ALA A 218 11.54 9.17 -12.95
CA ALA A 218 11.91 9.86 -14.19
C ALA A 218 11.06 9.47 -15.41
N ASP A 219 10.31 8.38 -15.32
CA ASP A 219 9.41 7.90 -16.38
C ASP A 219 7.98 8.42 -16.22
N ASP A 220 7.67 9.19 -15.16
CA ASP A 220 6.34 9.73 -14.89
C ASP A 220 6.16 11.09 -15.56
N ASP A 221 4.99 11.33 -16.15
CA ASP A 221 4.65 12.59 -16.83
C ASP A 221 4.73 13.82 -15.89
N TYR A 222 4.64 13.62 -14.58
CA TYR A 222 4.73 14.67 -13.57
C TYR A 222 6.12 14.81 -12.92
N PHE A 223 7.14 14.15 -13.46
CA PHE A 223 8.51 14.22 -12.94
C PHE A 223 9.01 15.66 -12.81
N ASP A 224 8.88 16.47 -13.88
CA ASP A 224 9.33 17.87 -13.90
C ASP A 224 8.59 18.73 -12.87
N TYR A 225 7.30 18.47 -12.67
CA TYR A 225 6.50 19.13 -11.64
C TYR A 225 7.05 18.82 -10.25
N TRP A 226 7.24 17.53 -9.90
CA TRP A 226 7.78 17.17 -8.59
C TRP A 226 9.21 17.66 -8.38
N GLN A 227 10.04 17.63 -9.43
CA GLN A 227 11.39 18.17 -9.38
C GLN A 227 11.39 19.67 -9.07
N SER A 228 10.43 20.42 -9.60
CA SER A 228 10.28 21.85 -9.31
C SER A 228 9.94 22.15 -7.84
N LEU A 229 9.34 21.21 -7.10
CA LEU A 229 9.00 21.34 -5.68
C LEU A 229 10.19 21.14 -4.74
N VAL A 230 11.29 20.56 -5.24
CA VAL A 230 12.47 20.13 -4.43
C VAL A 230 13.78 20.79 -4.86
N ALA A 231 13.72 22.00 -5.41
CA ALA A 231 14.90 22.70 -5.96
C ALA A 231 16.08 22.82 -4.98
N ASP A 232 15.82 22.81 -3.67
CA ASP A 232 16.81 22.96 -2.59
C ASP A 232 17.04 21.66 -1.81
N ILE A 233 16.63 20.50 -2.35
CA ILE A 233 16.71 19.17 -1.71
C ILE A 233 17.49 18.24 -2.62
N ASP A 234 18.33 17.38 -2.04
CA ASP A 234 19.01 16.34 -2.77
C ASP A 234 17.99 15.40 -3.44
N THR A 235 18.14 15.17 -4.73
CA THR A 235 17.20 14.37 -5.51
C THR A 235 17.93 13.23 -6.21
N LEU A 236 17.34 12.04 -6.16
CA LEU A 236 17.70 10.90 -7.00
C LEU A 236 16.51 10.52 -7.89
N SER A 237 16.76 10.33 -9.16
CA SER A 237 15.77 9.83 -10.10
C SER A 237 15.88 8.32 -10.30
N PHE A 238 14.74 7.65 -10.48
CA PHE A 238 14.69 6.23 -10.85
C PHE A 238 13.78 6.01 -12.04
N GLY A 239 13.99 4.92 -12.77
CA GLY A 239 13.14 4.58 -13.91
C GLY A 239 13.73 3.51 -14.80
N LEU A 240 13.17 3.38 -16.02
CA LEU A 240 13.69 2.54 -17.10
C LEU A 240 14.36 3.39 -18.19
N SER A 241 14.09 4.70 -18.20
CA SER A 241 14.71 5.64 -19.13
C SER A 241 16.21 5.77 -18.89
N SER A 242 16.97 6.01 -19.96
CA SER A 242 18.43 6.14 -19.90
C SER A 242 18.92 7.35 -19.11
N GLY A 243 18.03 8.31 -18.83
CA GLY A 243 18.34 9.54 -18.09
C GLY A 243 18.21 9.39 -16.57
N ALA A 244 17.63 8.30 -16.07
CA ALA A 244 17.48 8.09 -14.63
C ALA A 244 18.81 7.72 -13.96
N ASP A 245 19.02 8.22 -12.72
CA ASP A 245 20.23 7.94 -11.93
C ASP A 245 20.30 6.46 -11.53
N VAL A 246 19.15 5.89 -11.17
CA VAL A 246 18.99 4.46 -10.86
C VAL A 246 18.01 3.85 -11.86
N ARG A 247 18.51 2.92 -12.70
CA ARG A 247 17.70 2.36 -13.79
C ARG A 247 17.95 0.89 -14.02
N ALA A 248 17.02 0.27 -14.73
CA ALA A 248 17.12 -1.12 -15.16
C ALA A 248 17.11 -1.24 -16.69
N ASP A 249 17.94 -2.14 -17.20
CA ASP A 249 17.97 -2.56 -18.60
C ASP A 249 18.10 -4.10 -18.74
N GLU A 250 18.12 -4.63 -19.98
CA GLU A 250 18.20 -6.07 -20.27
C GLU A 250 17.16 -6.89 -19.49
N ILE A 251 15.90 -6.41 -19.48
CA ILE A 251 14.82 -6.99 -18.67
C ILE A 251 14.31 -8.27 -19.34
N SER A 252 14.25 -9.37 -18.57
CA SER A 252 13.67 -10.64 -18.97
C SER A 252 12.55 -11.03 -18.03
N LEU A 253 11.33 -11.11 -18.56
CA LEU A 253 10.14 -11.52 -17.80
C LEU A 253 10.00 -13.04 -17.87
N ALA A 254 9.82 -13.67 -16.72
CA ALA A 254 9.50 -15.08 -16.62
C ALA A 254 8.45 -15.29 -15.52
N GLN A 255 7.79 -16.44 -15.54
CA GLN A 255 6.79 -16.79 -14.55
C GLN A 255 7.40 -16.81 -13.14
N GLY A 256 6.91 -15.93 -12.25
CA GLY A 256 7.38 -15.84 -10.87
C GLY A 256 8.78 -15.25 -10.68
N ARG A 257 9.44 -14.77 -11.75
CA ARG A 257 10.76 -14.14 -11.70
C ARG A 257 10.93 -13.09 -12.78
N THR A 258 11.66 -12.03 -12.45
CA THR A 258 12.09 -11.00 -13.42
C THR A 258 13.57 -10.74 -13.28
N GLY A 259 14.35 -11.04 -14.33
CA GLY A 259 15.77 -10.75 -14.41
C GLY A 259 16.02 -9.39 -15.06
N PHE A 260 17.00 -8.62 -14.58
CA PHE A 260 17.42 -7.36 -15.20
C PHE A 260 18.82 -6.95 -14.74
N ARG A 261 19.40 -5.96 -15.44
CA ARG A 261 20.60 -5.25 -14.97
C ARG A 261 20.20 -3.94 -14.31
N LEU A 262 20.56 -3.79 -13.04
CA LEU A 262 20.41 -2.55 -12.28
C LEU A 262 21.64 -1.68 -12.44
N THR A 263 21.49 -0.46 -12.96
CA THR A 263 22.53 0.57 -12.91
C THR A 263 22.35 1.42 -11.65
N LEU A 264 23.39 1.49 -10.83
CA LEU A 264 23.41 2.19 -9.55
C LEU A 264 24.79 2.82 -9.33
N ALA A 265 24.86 4.12 -9.06
CA ALA A 265 26.12 4.85 -8.83
C ALA A 265 27.17 4.63 -9.94
N GLY A 266 26.74 4.51 -11.19
CA GLY A 266 27.59 4.32 -12.36
C GLY A 266 28.10 2.89 -12.59
N ALA A 267 27.75 1.92 -11.73
CA ALA A 267 28.05 0.51 -11.91
C ALA A 267 26.78 -0.30 -12.20
N THR A 268 26.93 -1.51 -12.77
CA THR A 268 25.81 -2.39 -13.12
C THR A 268 25.85 -3.69 -12.34
N TYR A 269 24.68 -4.13 -11.88
CA TYR A 269 24.51 -5.31 -11.05
C TYR A 269 23.39 -6.20 -11.62
N PRO A 270 23.61 -7.52 -11.81
CA PRO A 270 22.53 -8.43 -12.16
C PRO A 270 21.58 -8.60 -10.98
N VAL A 271 20.28 -8.55 -11.24
CA VAL A 271 19.21 -8.74 -10.24
C VAL A 271 18.21 -9.76 -10.74
N SER A 272 17.78 -10.67 -9.86
CA SER A 272 16.74 -11.67 -10.12
C SER A 272 15.61 -11.55 -9.09
N LEU A 273 14.63 -10.70 -9.37
CA LEU A 273 13.45 -10.52 -8.51
C LEU A 273 12.56 -11.76 -8.51
N ARG A 274 11.99 -12.09 -7.36
CA ARG A 274 10.91 -13.08 -7.22
C ARG A 274 9.52 -12.44 -7.38
N LEU A 275 9.47 -11.32 -8.07
CA LEU A 275 8.26 -10.56 -8.41
C LEU A 275 8.17 -10.48 -9.93
N SER A 276 6.95 -10.55 -10.45
CA SER A 276 6.68 -10.51 -11.88
C SER A 276 6.24 -9.11 -12.33
N GLY A 277 6.51 -8.76 -13.59
CA GLY A 277 6.00 -7.56 -14.25
C GLY A 277 6.94 -6.35 -14.23
N MET A 278 6.85 -5.53 -15.30
CA MET A 278 7.68 -4.33 -15.49
C MET A 278 7.57 -3.30 -14.37
N HIS A 279 6.36 -3.12 -13.82
CA HIS A 279 6.12 -2.22 -12.70
C HIS A 279 6.92 -2.62 -11.44
N ASN A 280 7.23 -3.91 -11.25
CA ASN A 280 8.07 -4.35 -10.14
C ASN A 280 9.56 -4.11 -10.39
N VAL A 281 9.99 -4.04 -11.66
CA VAL A 281 11.34 -3.56 -12.00
C VAL A 281 11.48 -2.08 -11.63
N GLN A 282 10.49 -1.25 -11.97
CA GLN A 282 10.46 0.17 -11.56
C GLN A 282 10.47 0.32 -10.04
N ASN A 283 9.65 -0.47 -9.31
CA ASN A 283 9.66 -0.48 -7.85
C ASN A 283 11.05 -0.90 -7.29
N ALA A 284 11.75 -1.83 -7.94
CA ALA A 284 13.10 -2.24 -7.54
C ALA A 284 14.13 -1.11 -7.76
N CYS A 285 14.04 -0.37 -8.88
CA CYS A 285 14.86 0.82 -9.11
C CYS A 285 14.60 1.89 -8.03
N ALA A 286 13.33 2.15 -7.70
CA ALA A 286 12.94 3.07 -6.63
C ALA A 286 13.51 2.64 -5.26
N ALA A 287 13.40 1.35 -4.92
CA ALA A 287 13.93 0.81 -3.66
C ALA A 287 15.46 0.91 -3.61
N ALA A 288 16.13 0.63 -4.73
CA ALA A 288 17.58 0.77 -4.84
C ALA A 288 18.02 2.24 -4.69
N ALA A 289 17.27 3.19 -5.26
CA ALA A 289 17.54 4.62 -5.11
C ALA A 289 17.41 5.07 -3.64
N VAL A 290 16.31 4.68 -2.96
CA VAL A 290 16.10 4.99 -1.54
C VAL A 290 17.21 4.37 -0.67
N ALA A 291 17.53 3.09 -0.87
CA ALA A 291 18.57 2.42 -0.10
C ALA A 291 19.96 3.02 -0.36
N SER A 292 20.25 3.42 -1.60
CA SER A 292 21.49 4.11 -1.96
C SER A 292 21.59 5.50 -1.30
N ALA A 293 20.50 6.27 -1.28
CA ALA A 293 20.44 7.56 -0.57
C ALA A 293 20.77 7.42 0.93
N LEU A 294 20.43 6.27 1.52
CA LEU A 294 20.74 5.92 2.91
C LEU A 294 22.10 5.26 3.11
N GLY A 295 22.94 5.21 2.06
CA GLY A 295 24.30 4.67 2.13
C GLY A 295 24.38 3.14 2.23
N ILE A 296 23.33 2.42 1.86
CA ILE A 296 23.35 0.95 1.82
C ILE A 296 24.24 0.47 0.67
N SER A 297 25.10 -0.50 0.92
CA SER A 297 25.99 -1.02 -0.13
C SER A 297 25.22 -1.72 -1.24
N PRO A 298 25.71 -1.66 -2.50
CA PRO A 298 25.06 -2.32 -3.63
C PRO A 298 24.79 -3.82 -3.41
N ASP A 299 25.69 -4.54 -2.77
CA ASP A 299 25.53 -5.97 -2.46
C ASP A 299 24.33 -6.22 -1.53
N ASN A 300 24.16 -5.39 -0.50
CA ASN A 300 23.01 -5.47 0.39
C ASN A 300 21.72 -5.06 -0.30
N ILE A 301 21.76 -4.07 -1.21
CA ILE A 301 20.62 -3.67 -2.02
C ILE A 301 20.16 -4.83 -2.91
N VAL A 302 21.05 -5.42 -3.70
CA VAL A 302 20.75 -6.57 -4.57
C VAL A 302 20.19 -7.73 -3.76
N ALA A 303 20.88 -8.12 -2.68
CA ALA A 303 20.45 -9.22 -1.82
C ALA A 303 19.08 -8.95 -1.16
N GLY A 304 18.79 -7.70 -0.81
CA GLY A 304 17.49 -7.26 -0.29
C GLY A 304 16.39 -7.40 -1.34
N LEU A 305 16.60 -6.87 -2.54
CA LEU A 305 15.66 -6.96 -3.66
C LEU A 305 15.31 -8.42 -4.01
N GLU A 306 16.32 -9.28 -4.11
CA GLU A 306 16.14 -10.70 -4.49
C GLU A 306 15.46 -11.55 -3.42
N SER A 307 15.44 -11.10 -2.16
CA SER A 307 14.82 -11.83 -1.05
C SER A 307 13.33 -11.61 -0.90
N VAL A 308 12.77 -10.54 -1.50
CA VAL A 308 11.35 -10.21 -1.37
C VAL A 308 10.46 -11.24 -2.06
N GLN A 309 9.42 -11.68 -1.36
CA GLN A 309 8.36 -12.52 -1.91
C GLN A 309 7.17 -11.65 -2.34
N ALA A 310 6.34 -12.17 -3.22
CA ALA A 310 5.09 -11.51 -3.58
C ALA A 310 4.22 -11.30 -2.33
N VAL A 311 3.67 -10.09 -2.21
CA VAL A 311 2.69 -9.77 -1.16
C VAL A 311 1.34 -10.36 -1.56
N ASP A 312 0.60 -10.87 -0.59
CA ASP A 312 -0.74 -11.43 -0.81
C ASP A 312 -1.65 -10.43 -1.55
N GLY A 313 -2.33 -10.90 -2.58
CA GLY A 313 -3.16 -10.05 -3.43
C GLY A 313 -2.40 -9.08 -4.35
N ARG A 314 -1.09 -9.26 -4.55
CA ARG A 314 -0.23 -8.41 -5.39
C ARG A 314 0.55 -9.23 -6.41
N LEU A 315 -0.14 -9.67 -7.45
CA LEU A 315 0.39 -10.49 -8.54
C LEU A 315 1.09 -11.77 -8.02
N GLN A 316 0.56 -12.35 -6.94
CA GLN A 316 1.10 -13.53 -6.29
C GLN A 316 0.78 -14.78 -7.11
N PRO A 317 1.79 -15.56 -7.55
CA PRO A 317 1.56 -16.79 -8.27
C PRO A 317 1.17 -17.94 -7.32
N LEU A 318 0.05 -18.59 -7.60
CA LEU A 318 -0.53 -19.70 -6.86
C LEU A 318 -0.79 -20.90 -7.78
N LYS A 319 -0.97 -22.09 -7.19
CA LYS A 319 -1.42 -23.27 -7.92
C LYS A 319 -2.94 -23.25 -8.05
N GLY A 320 -3.44 -23.16 -9.28
CA GLY A 320 -4.86 -23.24 -9.62
C GLY A 320 -5.35 -24.68 -9.81
N LEU A 321 -6.67 -24.84 -9.86
CA LEU A 321 -7.33 -26.08 -10.25
C LEU A 321 -6.90 -26.50 -11.67
N GLY A 322 -7.00 -27.79 -12.00
CA GLY A 322 -6.67 -28.32 -13.33
C GLY A 322 -5.19 -28.20 -13.73
N GLY A 323 -4.30 -27.76 -12.83
CA GLY A 323 -2.89 -27.48 -13.13
C GLY A 323 -2.61 -26.06 -13.63
N ALA A 324 -3.64 -25.19 -13.69
CA ALA A 324 -3.51 -23.81 -14.10
C ALA A 324 -2.59 -23.01 -13.17
N VAL A 325 -1.99 -21.93 -13.68
CA VAL A 325 -1.31 -20.93 -12.86
C VAL A 325 -2.30 -19.82 -12.53
N LEU A 326 -2.50 -19.59 -11.25
CA LEU A 326 -3.39 -18.57 -10.75
C LEU A 326 -2.56 -17.41 -10.20
N PHE A 327 -2.80 -16.18 -10.68
CA PHE A 327 -2.21 -14.97 -10.15
C PHE A 327 -3.23 -14.23 -9.28
N ASP A 328 -2.95 -14.15 -7.99
CA ASP A 328 -3.73 -13.33 -7.06
C ASP A 328 -3.26 -11.87 -7.14
N ASP A 329 -4.07 -11.01 -7.74
CA ASP A 329 -3.92 -9.54 -7.76
C ASP A 329 -5.19 -8.86 -7.25
N SER A 330 -5.84 -9.51 -6.29
CA SER A 330 -7.19 -9.20 -5.81
C SER A 330 -7.27 -8.02 -4.83
N TYR A 331 -6.15 -7.47 -4.38
CA TYR A 331 -6.15 -6.45 -3.33
C TYR A 331 -6.86 -5.16 -3.74
N ASN A 332 -6.60 -4.63 -4.95
CA ASN A 332 -7.26 -3.43 -5.48
C ASN A 332 -7.12 -3.37 -7.01
N ALA A 333 -7.95 -2.55 -7.66
CA ALA A 333 -7.92 -2.32 -9.10
C ALA A 333 -8.15 -0.85 -9.44
N ASN A 334 -7.43 -0.37 -10.44
CA ASN A 334 -7.71 0.85 -11.19
C ASN A 334 -7.32 0.62 -12.66
N PRO A 335 -7.74 1.48 -13.60
CA PRO A 335 -7.53 1.27 -15.04
C PRO A 335 -6.08 0.94 -15.42
N VAL A 336 -5.12 1.73 -14.95
CA VAL A 336 -3.69 1.57 -15.27
C VAL A 336 -3.15 0.24 -14.72
N SER A 337 -3.52 -0.10 -13.49
CA SER A 337 -3.06 -1.37 -12.88
C SER A 337 -3.68 -2.60 -13.52
N VAL A 338 -4.91 -2.51 -14.05
CA VAL A 338 -5.56 -3.60 -14.80
C VAL A 338 -4.87 -3.82 -16.14
N ILE A 339 -4.57 -2.74 -16.88
CA ILE A 339 -3.87 -2.84 -18.16
C ILE A 339 -2.47 -3.43 -17.97
N ALA A 340 -1.70 -2.94 -17.01
CA ALA A 340 -0.37 -3.48 -16.71
C ALA A 340 -0.40 -4.97 -16.30
N ALA A 341 -1.44 -5.40 -15.56
CA ALA A 341 -1.63 -6.81 -15.22
C ALA A 341 -2.02 -7.66 -16.45
N ALA A 342 -2.83 -7.11 -17.36
CA ALA A 342 -3.19 -7.78 -18.62
C ALA A 342 -1.98 -7.94 -19.55
N GLU A 343 -1.17 -6.91 -19.73
CA GLU A 343 0.08 -6.97 -20.50
C GLU A 343 1.04 -8.02 -19.94
N PHE A 344 1.22 -8.05 -18.62
CA PHE A 344 2.00 -9.10 -17.97
C PHE A 344 1.43 -10.50 -18.27
N LEU A 345 0.13 -10.70 -18.07
CA LEU A 345 -0.51 -11.99 -18.27
C LEU A 345 -0.39 -12.47 -19.73
N ALA A 346 -0.60 -11.59 -20.70
CA ALA A 346 -0.45 -11.86 -22.12
C ALA A 346 0.99 -12.16 -22.55
N SER A 347 2.00 -11.71 -21.80
CA SER A 347 3.42 -11.99 -22.07
C SER A 347 3.83 -13.41 -21.69
N LEU A 348 3.01 -14.12 -20.92
CA LEU A 348 3.30 -15.50 -20.48
C LEU A 348 2.92 -16.52 -21.55
N PRO A 349 3.64 -17.67 -21.64
CA PRO A 349 3.25 -18.75 -22.55
C PRO A 349 1.96 -19.41 -22.08
N GLY A 350 1.10 -19.82 -23.01
CA GLY A 350 -0.19 -20.45 -22.74
C GLY A 350 -1.36 -19.50 -22.93
N LYS A 351 -2.54 -19.89 -22.46
CA LYS A 351 -3.77 -19.11 -22.55
C LYS A 351 -3.83 -18.11 -21.40
N SER A 352 -4.26 -16.88 -21.71
CA SER A 352 -4.38 -15.77 -20.76
C SER A 352 -5.84 -15.46 -20.44
N TRP A 353 -6.25 -15.68 -19.18
CA TRP A 353 -7.61 -15.43 -18.72
C TRP A 353 -7.60 -14.37 -17.60
N LEU A 354 -8.38 -13.31 -17.78
CA LEU A 354 -8.54 -12.28 -16.76
C LEU A 354 -9.91 -12.42 -16.09
N VAL A 355 -9.92 -12.52 -14.76
CA VAL A 355 -11.12 -12.39 -13.92
C VAL A 355 -11.09 -11.02 -13.28
N LEU A 356 -12.02 -10.14 -13.66
CA LEU A 356 -12.03 -8.75 -13.24
C LEU A 356 -13.32 -8.38 -12.52
N GLY A 357 -13.20 -7.84 -11.29
CA GLY A 357 -14.27 -7.20 -10.56
C GLY A 357 -14.38 -5.70 -10.88
N ASP A 358 -15.41 -5.03 -10.35
CA ASP A 358 -15.59 -3.60 -10.52
C ASP A 358 -14.39 -2.80 -10.04
N MET A 359 -14.13 -1.68 -10.70
CA MET A 359 -13.20 -0.64 -10.28
C MET A 359 -14.00 0.52 -9.69
N PHE A 360 -13.76 0.84 -8.42
CA PHE A 360 -14.46 1.91 -7.70
C PHE A 360 -13.66 3.21 -7.67
N GLU A 361 -14.30 4.30 -7.23
CA GLU A 361 -13.69 5.62 -7.02
C GLU A 361 -13.17 6.26 -8.32
N LEU A 362 -13.81 5.94 -9.46
CA LEU A 362 -13.43 6.48 -10.78
C LEU A 362 -14.10 7.82 -11.09
N GLY A 363 -15.14 8.21 -10.30
CA GLY A 363 -15.90 9.42 -10.53
C GLY A 363 -16.82 9.37 -11.75
N ASP A 364 -17.14 10.55 -12.30
CA ASP A 364 -18.02 10.66 -13.45
C ASP A 364 -17.47 9.90 -14.67
N GLY A 365 -18.34 9.15 -15.34
CA GLY A 365 -17.95 8.37 -16.54
C GLY A 365 -17.40 6.97 -16.25
N GLU A 366 -17.55 6.44 -15.04
CA GLU A 366 -17.08 5.12 -14.63
C GLU A 366 -17.48 3.98 -15.60
N GLN A 367 -18.68 4.03 -16.20
CA GLN A 367 -19.13 3.05 -17.20
C GLN A 367 -18.26 3.10 -18.47
N GLN A 368 -17.97 4.31 -18.96
CA GLN A 368 -17.12 4.49 -20.13
C GLN A 368 -15.68 4.05 -19.85
N ILE A 369 -15.17 4.35 -18.66
CA ILE A 369 -13.83 3.92 -18.23
C ILE A 369 -13.75 2.38 -18.19
N HIS A 370 -14.75 1.70 -17.63
CA HIS A 370 -14.82 0.23 -17.64
C HIS A 370 -14.83 -0.33 -19.07
N HIS A 371 -15.65 0.25 -19.95
CA HIS A 371 -15.71 -0.16 -21.35
C HIS A 371 -14.36 0.00 -22.07
N ASP A 372 -13.68 1.13 -21.86
CA ASP A 372 -12.37 1.39 -22.47
C ASP A 372 -11.25 0.50 -21.90
N VAL A 373 -11.31 0.16 -20.61
CA VAL A 373 -10.43 -0.87 -20.01
C VAL A 373 -10.68 -2.23 -20.67
N GLY A 374 -11.95 -2.59 -20.96
CA GLY A 374 -12.28 -3.83 -21.69
C GLY A 374 -11.59 -3.91 -23.05
N LYS A 375 -11.63 -2.80 -23.83
CA LYS A 375 -10.90 -2.71 -25.11
C LYS A 375 -9.40 -2.84 -24.92
N ALA A 376 -8.83 -2.10 -23.96
CA ALA A 376 -7.39 -2.11 -23.71
C ALA A 376 -6.91 -3.52 -23.29
N VAL A 377 -7.66 -4.23 -22.46
CA VAL A 377 -7.36 -5.61 -22.05
C VAL A 377 -7.39 -6.59 -23.25
N ARG A 378 -8.39 -6.45 -24.14
CA ARG A 378 -8.41 -7.21 -25.40
C ARG A 378 -7.20 -6.89 -26.26
N ASP A 379 -6.90 -5.63 -26.45
CA ASP A 379 -5.81 -5.15 -27.31
C ASP A 379 -4.42 -5.54 -26.75
N ALA A 380 -4.31 -5.75 -25.42
CA ALA A 380 -3.14 -6.34 -24.77
C ALA A 380 -2.96 -7.84 -25.08
N GLY A 381 -3.95 -8.52 -25.66
CA GLY A 381 -3.84 -9.92 -26.08
C GLY A 381 -4.39 -10.93 -25.08
N ILE A 382 -5.31 -10.55 -24.21
CA ILE A 382 -6.00 -11.48 -23.30
C ILE A 382 -6.99 -12.35 -24.12
N ASP A 383 -6.95 -13.67 -23.93
CA ASP A 383 -7.81 -14.61 -24.67
C ASP A 383 -9.26 -14.60 -24.16
N ARG A 384 -9.48 -14.51 -22.84
CA ARG A 384 -10.83 -14.50 -22.24
C ARG A 384 -10.92 -13.54 -21.06
N LEU A 385 -12.00 -12.81 -20.99
CA LEU A 385 -12.36 -11.96 -19.85
C LEU A 385 -13.61 -12.49 -19.15
N PHE A 386 -13.54 -12.64 -17.82
CA PHE A 386 -14.66 -12.98 -16.95
C PHE A 386 -14.90 -11.80 -16.00
N ALA A 387 -16.00 -11.07 -16.19
CA ALA A 387 -16.30 -9.85 -15.47
C ALA A 387 -17.36 -10.10 -14.39
N LEU A 388 -17.12 -9.59 -13.17
CA LEU A 388 -18.00 -9.71 -12.00
C LEU A 388 -18.34 -8.34 -11.42
N GLY A 389 -19.63 -8.02 -11.34
CA GLY A 389 -20.13 -6.77 -10.76
C GLY A 389 -20.94 -5.94 -11.77
N GLU A 390 -21.59 -4.87 -11.29
CA GLU A 390 -22.48 -4.06 -12.13
C GLU A 390 -21.74 -3.26 -13.18
N LEU A 391 -20.60 -2.63 -12.80
CA LEU A 391 -19.80 -1.80 -13.70
C LEU A 391 -18.98 -2.66 -14.68
N SER A 392 -18.52 -3.82 -14.22
CA SER A 392 -17.75 -4.76 -15.04
C SER A 392 -18.51 -5.35 -16.21
N GLN A 393 -19.85 -5.19 -16.27
CA GLN A 393 -20.63 -5.48 -17.47
C GLN A 393 -20.09 -4.67 -18.67
N HIS A 394 -19.81 -3.39 -18.46
CA HIS A 394 -19.24 -2.53 -19.51
C HIS A 394 -17.82 -2.96 -19.91
N THR A 395 -17.05 -3.53 -18.98
CA THR A 395 -15.74 -4.09 -19.33
C THR A 395 -15.88 -5.30 -20.27
N ALA A 396 -16.85 -6.19 -20.01
CA ALA A 396 -17.14 -7.32 -20.89
C ALA A 396 -17.63 -6.87 -22.27
N GLU A 397 -18.50 -5.83 -22.33
CA GLU A 397 -18.96 -5.22 -23.57
C GLU A 397 -17.79 -4.64 -24.39
N GLY A 398 -16.87 -3.90 -23.75
CA GLY A 398 -15.68 -3.33 -24.38
C GLY A 398 -14.70 -4.38 -24.88
N PHE A 399 -14.56 -5.49 -24.15
CA PHE A 399 -13.73 -6.63 -24.54
C PHE A 399 -14.26 -7.36 -25.78
N GLY A 400 -15.60 -7.52 -25.88
CA GLY A 400 -16.26 -8.11 -27.05
C GLY A 400 -16.52 -9.62 -26.91
N GLU A 401 -16.38 -10.39 -28.01
CA GLU A 401 -16.89 -11.76 -28.15
C GLU A 401 -16.45 -12.74 -27.05
N HIS A 402 -15.24 -12.59 -26.53
CA HIS A 402 -14.70 -13.46 -25.48
C HIS A 402 -14.77 -12.84 -24.07
N GLY A 403 -15.54 -11.78 -23.92
CA GLY A 403 -15.90 -11.16 -22.64
C GLY A 403 -17.21 -11.70 -22.10
N VAL A 404 -17.20 -12.28 -20.90
CA VAL A 404 -18.40 -12.85 -20.27
C VAL A 404 -18.66 -12.18 -18.95
N TRP A 405 -19.85 -11.61 -18.79
CA TRP A 405 -20.29 -10.97 -17.55
C TRP A 405 -21.10 -11.90 -16.65
N PHE A 406 -20.91 -11.74 -15.33
CA PHE A 406 -21.62 -12.48 -14.29
C PHE A 406 -22.12 -11.53 -13.19
N ALA A 407 -23.39 -11.72 -12.79
CA ALA A 407 -23.95 -11.09 -11.59
C ALA A 407 -23.67 -11.91 -10.31
N SER A 408 -23.13 -13.13 -10.44
CA SER A 408 -22.93 -14.06 -9.31
C SER A 408 -21.52 -14.65 -9.31
N LEU A 409 -20.85 -14.55 -8.18
CA LEU A 409 -19.54 -15.14 -7.95
C LEU A 409 -19.56 -16.65 -8.17
N ASP A 410 -20.57 -17.36 -7.66
CA ASP A 410 -20.65 -18.82 -7.78
C ASP A 410 -20.76 -19.28 -9.23
N LYS A 411 -21.54 -18.54 -10.06
CA LYS A 411 -21.65 -18.86 -11.48
C LYS A 411 -20.34 -18.63 -12.21
N LEU A 412 -19.64 -17.53 -11.91
CA LEU A 412 -18.34 -17.21 -12.48
C LEU A 412 -17.32 -18.29 -12.11
N THR A 413 -17.16 -18.59 -10.83
CA THR A 413 -16.16 -19.55 -10.34
C THR A 413 -16.43 -20.96 -10.86
N THR A 414 -17.72 -21.38 -10.95
CA THR A 414 -18.10 -22.68 -11.52
C THR A 414 -17.70 -22.79 -12.99
N LEU A 415 -17.97 -21.75 -13.80
CA LEU A 415 -17.62 -21.76 -15.22
C LEU A 415 -16.10 -21.75 -15.42
N VAL A 416 -15.39 -20.84 -14.73
CA VAL A 416 -13.94 -20.74 -14.85
C VAL A 416 -13.27 -22.05 -14.42
N ALA A 417 -13.67 -22.63 -13.28
CA ALA A 417 -13.09 -23.87 -12.76
C ALA A 417 -13.29 -25.07 -13.70
N ALA A 418 -14.41 -25.13 -14.43
CA ALA A 418 -14.72 -26.24 -15.35
C ALA A 418 -13.78 -26.30 -16.58
N ASP A 419 -13.26 -25.14 -17.00
CA ASP A 419 -12.45 -24.99 -18.22
C ASP A 419 -10.94 -24.84 -17.91
N LEU A 420 -10.52 -24.83 -16.62
CA LEU A 420 -9.11 -24.70 -16.23
C LEU A 420 -8.27 -25.90 -16.65
N GLY A 421 -7.09 -25.64 -17.18
CA GLY A 421 -6.09 -26.64 -17.59
C GLY A 421 -4.66 -26.13 -17.33
N ASP A 422 -3.69 -27.01 -17.53
CA ASP A 422 -2.26 -26.75 -17.30
C ASP A 422 -1.63 -25.75 -18.30
N ASP A 423 -2.35 -25.46 -19.38
CA ASP A 423 -2.00 -24.44 -20.39
C ASP A 423 -2.62 -23.05 -20.12
N VAL A 424 -3.33 -22.88 -18.98
CA VAL A 424 -4.07 -21.66 -18.65
C VAL A 424 -3.39 -20.88 -17.52
N ASN A 425 -3.17 -19.58 -17.76
CA ASN A 425 -2.81 -18.59 -16.75
C ASN A 425 -4.05 -17.75 -16.42
N VAL A 426 -4.45 -17.71 -15.17
CA VAL A 426 -5.60 -16.92 -14.70
C VAL A 426 -5.11 -15.81 -13.78
N LEU A 427 -5.50 -14.58 -14.03
CA LEU A 427 -5.27 -13.46 -13.12
C LEU A 427 -6.60 -12.97 -12.56
N VAL A 428 -6.67 -12.79 -11.24
CA VAL A 428 -7.86 -12.30 -10.52
C VAL A 428 -7.58 -10.92 -9.95
N LYS A 429 -8.40 -9.92 -10.34
CA LYS A 429 -8.25 -8.54 -9.91
C LYS A 429 -9.60 -7.85 -9.71
N GLY A 430 -9.65 -6.81 -8.87
CA GLY A 430 -10.84 -5.97 -8.64
C GLY A 430 -10.61 -5.01 -7.47
N SER A 431 -11.43 -3.98 -7.36
CA SER A 431 -11.37 -3.05 -6.23
C SER A 431 -11.57 -3.75 -4.89
N ARG A 432 -10.97 -3.20 -3.82
CA ARG A 432 -10.98 -3.82 -2.48
C ARG A 432 -12.38 -4.20 -2.00
N GLY A 433 -13.39 -3.37 -2.29
CA GLY A 433 -14.78 -3.63 -1.93
C GLY A 433 -15.39 -4.87 -2.59
N MET A 434 -14.87 -5.30 -3.75
CA MET A 434 -15.31 -6.50 -4.46
C MET A 434 -14.91 -7.80 -3.77
N ARG A 435 -13.86 -7.78 -2.95
CA ARG A 435 -13.31 -8.96 -2.24
C ARG A 435 -13.03 -10.11 -3.19
N MET A 436 -12.26 -9.83 -4.24
CA MET A 436 -11.95 -10.80 -5.29
C MET A 436 -11.07 -11.96 -4.81
N GLU A 437 -10.48 -11.89 -3.62
CA GLU A 437 -9.83 -13.01 -2.95
C GLU A 437 -10.75 -14.24 -2.81
N ARG A 438 -12.07 -14.05 -2.78
CA ARG A 438 -13.05 -15.17 -2.77
C ARG A 438 -13.03 -15.97 -4.08
N VAL A 439 -12.74 -15.32 -5.20
CA VAL A 439 -12.55 -16.01 -6.49
C VAL A 439 -11.23 -16.79 -6.47
N VAL A 440 -10.16 -16.17 -5.95
CA VAL A 440 -8.86 -16.82 -5.76
C VAL A 440 -9.02 -18.08 -4.92
N ASP A 441 -9.70 -18.00 -3.77
CA ASP A 441 -9.95 -19.12 -2.86
C ASP A 441 -10.73 -20.26 -3.55
N ALA A 442 -11.67 -19.94 -4.43
CA ALA A 442 -12.46 -20.93 -5.15
C ALA A 442 -11.68 -21.63 -6.29
N LEU A 443 -10.66 -20.96 -6.85
CA LEU A 443 -9.89 -21.46 -8.00
C LEU A 443 -8.55 -22.08 -7.62
N ARG A 444 -8.03 -21.88 -6.39
CA ARG A 444 -6.77 -22.48 -5.93
C ARG A 444 -6.91 -23.92 -5.50
N THR A 445 -5.82 -24.68 -5.56
CA THR A 445 -5.83 -26.09 -5.11
C THR A 445 -5.91 -26.20 -3.59
N PRO A 446 -6.59 -27.24 -3.03
CA PRO A 446 -6.70 -27.42 -1.57
C PRO A 446 -5.37 -27.64 -0.84
N GLU A 447 -4.32 -28.09 -1.53
CA GLU A 447 -2.98 -28.25 -0.95
C GLU A 447 -2.29 -26.91 -0.68
N ALA A 448 -2.61 -25.87 -1.44
CA ALA A 448 -2.12 -24.53 -1.21
C ALA A 448 -2.69 -23.92 0.09
N MET A 449 -3.93 -24.27 0.46
CA MET A 449 -4.58 -23.81 1.70
C MET A 449 -3.93 -24.35 2.98
N ARG A 450 -3.26 -25.51 2.96
CA ARG A 450 -2.69 -26.17 4.16
C ARG A 450 -1.30 -25.64 4.56
N ARG A 451 -0.65 -24.84 3.74
CA ARG A 451 0.69 -24.28 4.02
C ARG A 451 0.63 -22.88 4.62
N GLU A 452 -0.54 -22.24 4.64
CA GLU A 452 -0.78 -20.89 5.14
C GLU A 452 -1.59 -20.88 6.48
N ALA A 453 -2.01 -22.03 6.97
CA ALA A 453 -2.64 -22.25 8.27
C ALA A 453 -1.59 -22.77 9.28
#